data_98eb7267907f1e189c13509cbe17ed55
#
_entry.id   98eb7267907f1e189c13509cbe17ed55
#
_cell.length_a   1.000
_cell.length_b   1.000
_cell.length_c   1.000
_cell.angle_alpha   90.00
_cell.angle_beta   90.00
_cell.angle_gamma   90.00
#
_symmetry.space_group_name_H-M   'P 1'
#
loop_
_entity.id
_entity.type
_entity.pdbx_description
1 polymer ?
#
loop_
_entity_poly.entity_id
_entity_poly.type
_entity_poly.pdbx_seq_one_letter_code
_entity_poly.pdbx_strand_id
1 'polypeptide(L)'
;MKDEKKKVVFISYSTHNKDIAFEMCDYLEEAGTACWIAPRNVVAGANYAGQIVSAIRSCDAFVLIASNAINESGHVSNEVSLAFDAKKDIIPFKIEETEFSDEYLYFLGRKHWIDAHEDIGEGLKLLKSTLLHASNGSTDYSNNIGNRLGDKKAVRREQRENAAVFEATYSVVSPQDFRRYGITLEEVKEQLEGIIADFQEKFNTKQSGLKEGLTILDLLGDDWRIILDQENQVAGYWVFIALNDENFEKAKQGIFDENDISLEKIDFIDLPGEYNGYLWMMGTNPKKWTTELQLLLVQSLIEYIEDNAQRGLFFSSICSLAESRQSISIRTKIGMKIIAEHFNGGKVCFLDMKNIKNNKFFAKYGKLIECYEDYFGSAKG
;
A
#
# COMPACT_ATOMS: atom_id res chain seq x y z
N MET A 1 -29.80 -35.27 -5.30
CA MET A 1 -28.84 -34.50 -6.13
C MET A 1 -27.94 -33.77 -5.15
N LYS A 2 -26.65 -34.11 -5.12
CA LYS A 2 -25.68 -33.34 -4.32
C LYS A 2 -25.52 -32.01 -5.04
N ASP A 3 -25.81 -30.89 -4.38
CA ASP A 3 -25.41 -29.56 -4.83
C ASP A 3 -23.89 -29.57 -5.01
N GLU A 4 -23.42 -29.61 -6.22
CA GLU A 4 -22.00 -29.39 -6.53
C GLU A 4 -21.70 -27.94 -6.18
N LYS A 5 -20.93 -27.73 -5.13
CA LYS A 5 -20.47 -26.40 -4.69
C LYS A 5 -19.70 -25.79 -5.87
N LYS A 6 -20.27 -24.74 -6.50
CA LYS A 6 -19.58 -24.01 -7.58
C LYS A 6 -18.25 -23.48 -7.04
N LYS A 7 -17.18 -23.73 -7.80
CA LYS A 7 -15.88 -23.13 -7.51
C LYS A 7 -15.97 -21.61 -7.61
N VAL A 8 -15.31 -20.93 -6.69
CA VAL A 8 -15.19 -19.48 -6.66
C VAL A 8 -13.75 -19.09 -7.01
N VAL A 9 -13.59 -18.30 -8.05
CA VAL A 9 -12.29 -17.76 -8.50
C VAL A 9 -12.23 -16.28 -8.17
N PHE A 10 -11.19 -15.86 -7.46
CA PHE A 10 -10.89 -14.45 -7.25
C PHE A 10 -10.05 -13.94 -8.42
N ILE A 11 -10.45 -12.84 -9.06
CA ILE A 11 -9.72 -12.21 -10.16
C ILE A 11 -9.13 -10.89 -9.66
N SER A 12 -7.79 -10.86 -9.55
CA SER A 12 -7.00 -9.68 -9.21
C SER A 12 -6.45 -9.03 -10.47
N TYR A 13 -6.58 -7.72 -10.57
CA TYR A 13 -6.15 -6.96 -11.74
C TYR A 13 -5.86 -5.50 -11.42
N SER A 14 -4.96 -4.86 -12.18
CA SER A 14 -4.83 -3.41 -12.18
C SER A 14 -6.03 -2.76 -12.86
N THR A 15 -6.48 -1.61 -12.37
CA THR A 15 -7.60 -0.84 -12.97
C THR A 15 -7.42 -0.57 -14.46
N HIS A 16 -6.18 -0.52 -14.96
CA HIS A 16 -5.86 -0.39 -16.37
C HIS A 16 -6.28 -1.61 -17.22
N ASN A 17 -6.44 -2.76 -16.59
CA ASN A 17 -6.81 -4.02 -17.26
C ASN A 17 -8.27 -4.41 -17.01
N LYS A 18 -9.13 -3.44 -16.67
CA LYS A 18 -10.52 -3.66 -16.28
C LYS A 18 -11.30 -4.44 -17.34
N ASP A 19 -11.17 -4.06 -18.61
CA ASP A 19 -11.95 -4.66 -19.69
C ASP A 19 -11.62 -6.15 -19.85
N ILE A 20 -10.33 -6.50 -19.83
CA ILE A 20 -9.89 -7.90 -19.90
C ILE A 20 -10.33 -8.69 -18.66
N ALA A 21 -10.31 -8.04 -17.48
CA ALA A 21 -10.73 -8.68 -16.24
C ALA A 21 -12.23 -9.04 -16.26
N PHE A 22 -13.07 -8.16 -16.80
CA PHE A 22 -14.49 -8.41 -16.92
C PHE A 22 -14.79 -9.43 -18.02
N GLU A 23 -14.11 -9.40 -19.17
CA GLU A 23 -14.22 -10.40 -20.23
C GLU A 23 -13.82 -11.79 -19.71
N MET A 24 -12.72 -11.91 -18.97
CA MET A 24 -12.33 -13.16 -18.31
C MET A 24 -13.41 -13.65 -17.35
N CYS A 25 -13.98 -12.73 -16.57
CA CYS A 25 -15.02 -13.05 -15.61
C CYS A 25 -16.26 -13.62 -16.31
N ASP A 26 -16.75 -12.96 -17.35
CA ASP A 26 -17.90 -13.38 -18.13
C ASP A 26 -17.66 -14.75 -18.78
N TYR A 27 -16.48 -14.95 -19.38
CA TYR A 27 -16.09 -16.22 -19.99
C TYR A 27 -16.08 -17.39 -19.00
N LEU A 28 -15.56 -17.17 -17.79
CA LEU A 28 -15.52 -18.20 -16.75
C LEU A 28 -16.90 -18.48 -16.16
N GLU A 29 -17.74 -17.45 -16.00
CA GLU A 29 -19.11 -17.60 -15.49
C GLU A 29 -20.02 -18.32 -16.47
N GLU A 30 -19.91 -18.07 -17.77
CA GLU A 30 -20.58 -18.83 -18.82
C GLU A 30 -20.16 -20.32 -18.80
N ALA A 31 -18.92 -20.57 -18.39
CA ALA A 31 -18.42 -21.94 -18.22
C ALA A 31 -18.84 -22.60 -16.88
N GLY A 32 -19.62 -21.91 -16.03
CA GLY A 32 -20.15 -22.42 -14.77
C GLY A 32 -19.25 -22.19 -13.55
N THR A 33 -18.14 -21.45 -13.68
CA THR A 33 -17.26 -21.05 -12.58
C THR A 33 -17.77 -19.73 -11.97
N ALA A 34 -17.94 -19.67 -10.65
CA ALA A 34 -18.30 -18.41 -10.01
C ALA A 34 -17.07 -17.51 -9.88
N CYS A 35 -17.18 -16.23 -10.23
CA CYS A 35 -16.08 -15.28 -10.13
C CYS A 35 -16.35 -14.21 -9.06
N TRP A 36 -15.32 -13.85 -8.33
CA TRP A 36 -15.31 -12.68 -7.48
C TRP A 36 -14.32 -11.65 -8.04
N ILE A 37 -14.81 -10.46 -8.32
CA ILE A 37 -14.03 -9.36 -8.91
C ILE A 37 -14.50 -8.01 -8.32
N ALA A 38 -13.55 -7.16 -7.90
CA ALA A 38 -13.84 -5.80 -7.46
C ALA A 38 -13.98 -4.86 -8.69
N PRO A 39 -14.86 -3.85 -8.63
CA PRO A 39 -15.81 -3.54 -7.55
C PRO A 39 -17.15 -4.28 -7.68
N ARG A 40 -17.36 -5.13 -8.72
CA ARG A 40 -18.66 -5.74 -9.05
C ARG A 40 -19.29 -6.51 -7.88
N ASN A 41 -18.47 -7.28 -7.16
CA ASN A 41 -18.94 -8.15 -6.09
C ASN A 41 -18.86 -7.50 -4.71
N VAL A 42 -18.42 -6.25 -4.62
CA VAL A 42 -18.36 -5.51 -3.37
C VAL A 42 -19.73 -4.94 -3.02
N VAL A 43 -20.21 -5.21 -1.81
CA VAL A 43 -21.48 -4.69 -1.32
C VAL A 43 -21.30 -3.27 -0.81
N ALA A 44 -22.06 -2.33 -1.35
CA ALA A 44 -22.04 -0.93 -0.91
C ALA A 44 -22.39 -0.82 0.58
N GLY A 45 -21.65 0.01 1.33
CA GLY A 45 -21.88 0.24 2.76
C GLY A 45 -21.26 -0.80 3.70
N ALA A 46 -20.58 -1.83 3.19
CA ALA A 46 -19.81 -2.76 4.00
C ALA A 46 -18.29 -2.50 3.84
N ASN A 47 -17.50 -2.89 4.84
CA ASN A 47 -16.04 -2.73 4.82
C ASN A 47 -15.42 -3.34 3.55
N TYR A 48 -14.96 -2.47 2.64
CA TYR A 48 -14.40 -2.83 1.32
C TYR A 48 -13.20 -3.78 1.46
N ALA A 49 -12.21 -3.41 2.26
CA ALA A 49 -11.01 -4.21 2.47
C ALA A 49 -11.33 -5.56 3.12
N GLY A 50 -12.25 -5.57 4.10
CA GLY A 50 -12.70 -6.80 4.75
C GLY A 50 -13.40 -7.76 3.80
N GLN A 51 -14.15 -7.25 2.80
CA GLN A 51 -14.76 -8.08 1.77
C GLN A 51 -13.73 -8.72 0.84
N ILE A 52 -12.71 -7.97 0.41
CA ILE A 52 -11.59 -8.48 -0.41
C ILE A 52 -10.85 -9.57 0.37
N VAL A 53 -10.45 -9.31 1.61
CA VAL A 53 -9.77 -10.29 2.46
C VAL A 53 -10.60 -11.56 2.63
N SER A 54 -11.90 -11.42 2.89
CA SER A 54 -12.82 -12.54 3.03
C SER A 54 -12.95 -13.33 1.72
N ALA A 55 -13.07 -12.64 0.57
CA ALA A 55 -13.18 -13.25 -0.74
C ALA A 55 -11.91 -14.02 -1.11
N ILE A 56 -10.71 -13.44 -0.90
CA ILE A 56 -9.43 -14.11 -1.14
C ILE A 56 -9.30 -15.36 -0.25
N ARG A 57 -9.65 -15.25 1.04
CA ARG A 57 -9.58 -16.40 1.96
C ARG A 57 -10.56 -17.50 1.62
N SER A 58 -11.71 -17.18 1.04
CA SER A 58 -12.77 -18.13 0.73
C SER A 58 -12.75 -18.66 -0.70
N CYS A 59 -12.02 -18.04 -1.63
CA CYS A 59 -11.94 -18.51 -3.01
C CYS A 59 -11.22 -19.87 -3.11
N ASP A 60 -11.54 -20.62 -4.16
CA ASP A 60 -10.90 -21.90 -4.45
C ASP A 60 -9.60 -21.73 -5.27
N ALA A 61 -9.53 -20.65 -6.10
CA ALA A 61 -8.34 -20.27 -6.85
C ALA A 61 -8.24 -18.73 -6.95
N PHE A 62 -7.02 -18.23 -7.11
CA PHE A 62 -6.72 -16.82 -7.30
C PHE A 62 -6.07 -16.64 -8.67
N VAL A 63 -6.68 -15.85 -9.54
CA VAL A 63 -6.15 -15.51 -10.86
C VAL A 63 -5.64 -14.08 -10.84
N LEU A 64 -4.39 -13.89 -11.24
CA LEU A 64 -3.77 -12.58 -11.39
C LEU A 64 -3.65 -12.23 -12.87
N ILE A 65 -4.30 -11.16 -13.30
CA ILE A 65 -4.04 -10.58 -14.63
C ILE A 65 -2.72 -9.82 -14.57
N ALA A 66 -1.70 -10.40 -15.18
CA ALA A 66 -0.33 -9.94 -15.10
C ALA A 66 0.05 -9.08 -16.32
N SER A 67 0.26 -7.80 -16.07
CA SER A 67 0.68 -6.76 -17.02
C SER A 67 1.73 -5.84 -16.39
N ASN A 68 2.31 -4.92 -17.15
CA ASN A 68 3.19 -3.88 -16.61
C ASN A 68 2.50 -3.03 -15.54
N ALA A 69 1.20 -2.84 -15.67
CA ALA A 69 0.42 -2.03 -14.74
C ALA A 69 0.31 -2.61 -13.32
N ILE A 70 0.58 -3.90 -13.11
CA ILE A 70 0.58 -4.47 -11.75
C ILE A 70 1.79 -4.02 -10.94
N ASN A 71 2.94 -3.75 -11.59
CA ASN A 71 4.15 -3.28 -10.91
C ASN A 71 3.93 -1.94 -10.18
N GLU A 72 2.92 -1.19 -10.59
CA GLU A 72 2.57 0.11 -10.04
C GLU A 72 1.32 0.05 -9.14
N SER A 73 0.73 -1.14 -8.94
CA SER A 73 -0.52 -1.32 -8.19
C SER A 73 -0.27 -1.94 -6.81
N GLY A 74 -0.22 -1.11 -5.78
CA GLY A 74 -0.13 -1.58 -4.39
C GLY A 74 -1.31 -2.48 -3.97
N HIS A 75 -2.50 -2.27 -4.55
CA HIS A 75 -3.66 -3.15 -4.30
C HIS A 75 -3.44 -4.56 -4.81
N VAL A 76 -2.97 -4.69 -6.04
CA VAL A 76 -2.69 -6.01 -6.64
C VAL A 76 -1.58 -6.71 -5.87
N SER A 77 -0.53 -5.99 -5.45
CA SER A 77 0.53 -6.52 -4.61
C SER A 77 -0.02 -7.07 -3.28
N ASN A 78 -0.85 -6.29 -2.58
CA ASN A 78 -1.48 -6.72 -1.34
C ASN A 78 -2.39 -7.94 -1.53
N GLU A 79 -3.17 -7.99 -2.59
CA GLU A 79 -4.04 -9.13 -2.91
C GLU A 79 -3.23 -10.39 -3.20
N VAL A 80 -2.13 -10.28 -3.94
CA VAL A 80 -1.20 -11.39 -4.22
C VAL A 80 -0.53 -11.90 -2.94
N SER A 81 -0.07 -10.99 -2.09
CA SER A 81 0.51 -11.33 -0.78
C SER A 81 -0.51 -12.07 0.09
N LEU A 82 -1.74 -11.55 0.20
CA LEU A 82 -2.83 -12.20 0.95
C LEU A 82 -3.16 -13.60 0.40
N ALA A 83 -3.21 -13.75 -0.92
CA ALA A 83 -3.46 -15.04 -1.56
C ALA A 83 -2.33 -16.03 -1.29
N PHE A 84 -1.07 -15.57 -1.31
CA PHE A 84 0.10 -16.36 -1.00
C PHE A 84 0.08 -16.83 0.47
N ASP A 85 -0.18 -15.94 1.41
CA ASP A 85 -0.27 -16.24 2.85
C ASP A 85 -1.44 -17.17 3.16
N ALA A 86 -2.56 -17.00 2.46
CA ALA A 86 -3.72 -17.89 2.56
C ALA A 86 -3.51 -19.23 1.84
N LYS A 87 -2.31 -19.49 1.28
CA LYS A 87 -1.92 -20.71 0.53
C LYS A 87 -2.88 -21.02 -0.61
N LYS A 88 -3.32 -19.97 -1.32
CA LYS A 88 -4.19 -20.14 -2.48
C LYS A 88 -3.38 -20.60 -3.69
N ASP A 89 -4.05 -21.32 -4.59
CA ASP A 89 -3.50 -21.59 -5.91
C ASP A 89 -3.55 -20.30 -6.73
N ILE A 90 -2.39 -19.63 -6.84
CA ILE A 90 -2.23 -18.42 -7.61
C ILE A 90 -1.87 -18.81 -9.05
N ILE A 91 -2.68 -18.36 -10.00
CA ILE A 91 -2.52 -18.59 -11.43
C ILE A 91 -2.23 -17.24 -12.09
N PRO A 92 -0.97 -16.93 -12.41
CA PRO A 92 -0.64 -15.72 -13.17
C PRO A 92 -1.05 -15.89 -14.63
N PHE A 93 -1.89 -14.97 -15.11
CA PHE A 93 -2.38 -14.88 -16.48
C PHE A 93 -1.74 -13.67 -17.16
N LYS A 94 -0.68 -13.89 -17.93
CA LYS A 94 0.15 -12.85 -18.55
C LYS A 94 -0.49 -12.37 -19.85
N ILE A 95 -0.84 -11.09 -19.92
CA ILE A 95 -1.54 -10.48 -21.06
C ILE A 95 -0.65 -9.64 -21.98
N GLU A 96 0.58 -9.38 -21.57
CA GLU A 96 1.58 -8.64 -22.35
C GLU A 96 3.00 -9.03 -21.93
N GLU A 97 4.00 -8.73 -22.75
CA GLU A 97 5.38 -8.89 -22.32
C GLU A 97 5.71 -7.89 -21.22
N THR A 98 6.08 -8.41 -20.05
CA THR A 98 6.25 -7.63 -18.82
C THR A 98 7.49 -8.07 -18.08
N GLU A 99 8.28 -7.08 -17.65
CA GLU A 99 9.29 -7.28 -16.61
C GLU A 99 8.63 -7.05 -15.26
N PHE A 100 8.52 -8.12 -14.47
CA PHE A 100 7.90 -8.06 -13.15
C PHE A 100 8.91 -7.60 -12.11
N SER A 101 8.43 -6.78 -11.16
CA SER A 101 9.22 -6.39 -9.99
C SER A 101 9.67 -7.61 -9.19
N ASP A 102 10.74 -7.46 -8.41
CA ASP A 102 11.27 -8.53 -7.55
C ASP A 102 10.22 -9.08 -6.59
N GLU A 103 9.29 -8.26 -6.16
CA GLU A 103 8.17 -8.65 -5.32
C GLU A 103 7.27 -9.68 -6.01
N TYR A 104 6.83 -9.43 -7.25
CA TYR A 104 6.05 -10.41 -8.01
C TYR A 104 6.87 -11.64 -8.38
N LEU A 105 8.16 -11.49 -8.65
CA LEU A 105 9.06 -12.63 -8.90
C LEU A 105 9.18 -13.51 -7.63
N TYR A 106 9.18 -12.93 -6.45
CA TYR A 106 9.18 -13.67 -5.20
C TYR A 106 7.93 -14.53 -5.02
N PHE A 107 6.73 -13.96 -5.21
CA PHE A 107 5.47 -14.68 -5.03
C PHE A 107 5.15 -15.64 -6.18
N LEU A 108 5.54 -15.29 -7.39
CA LEU A 108 5.08 -15.93 -8.61
C LEU A 108 6.17 -16.70 -9.37
N GLY A 109 7.46 -16.51 -9.03
CA GLY A 109 8.59 -17.07 -9.78
C GLY A 109 8.64 -18.60 -9.84
N ARG A 110 7.92 -19.30 -8.96
CA ARG A 110 7.76 -20.77 -8.96
C ARG A 110 6.37 -21.23 -9.43
N LYS A 111 5.48 -20.32 -9.80
CA LYS A 111 4.15 -20.65 -10.27
C LYS A 111 4.17 -20.95 -11.77
N HIS A 112 3.19 -21.71 -12.22
CA HIS A 112 3.01 -21.98 -13.65
C HIS A 112 2.18 -20.84 -14.23
N TRP A 113 2.77 -20.10 -15.17
CA TRP A 113 2.14 -18.96 -15.82
C TRP A 113 1.33 -19.41 -17.03
N ILE A 114 0.16 -18.81 -17.23
CA ILE A 114 -0.56 -18.87 -18.49
C ILE A 114 -0.13 -17.65 -19.30
N ASP A 115 0.63 -17.88 -20.36
CA ASP A 115 1.05 -16.82 -21.27
C ASP A 115 -0.01 -16.63 -22.35
N ALA A 116 -0.74 -15.51 -22.29
CA ALA A 116 -1.85 -15.17 -23.16
C ALA A 116 -1.55 -13.88 -23.97
N HIS A 117 -0.31 -13.37 -23.97
CA HIS A 117 0.01 -12.09 -24.59
C HIS A 117 -0.19 -12.09 -26.13
N GLU A 118 -0.01 -13.24 -26.79
CA GLU A 118 -0.25 -13.37 -28.22
C GLU A 118 -1.72 -13.65 -28.57
N ASP A 119 -2.45 -14.38 -27.68
CA ASP A 119 -3.86 -14.76 -27.89
C ASP A 119 -4.56 -14.93 -26.54
N ILE A 120 -5.32 -13.92 -26.16
CA ILE A 120 -6.12 -13.91 -24.92
C ILE A 120 -7.17 -15.03 -24.93
N GLY A 121 -7.78 -15.30 -26.08
CA GLY A 121 -8.81 -16.33 -26.23
C GLY A 121 -8.27 -17.75 -25.97
N GLU A 122 -7.08 -18.08 -26.50
CA GLU A 122 -6.42 -19.34 -26.20
C GLU A 122 -5.99 -19.42 -24.74
N GLY A 123 -5.48 -18.31 -24.17
CA GLY A 123 -5.17 -18.19 -22.75
C GLY A 123 -6.38 -18.48 -21.86
N LEU A 124 -7.55 -17.93 -22.18
CA LEU A 124 -8.80 -18.18 -21.46
C LEU A 124 -9.25 -19.64 -21.51
N LYS A 125 -9.10 -20.30 -22.66
CA LYS A 125 -9.37 -21.75 -22.79
C LYS A 125 -8.46 -22.57 -21.91
N LEU A 126 -7.17 -22.23 -21.86
CA LEU A 126 -6.20 -22.89 -21.00
C LEU A 126 -6.50 -22.64 -19.51
N LEU A 127 -6.83 -21.41 -19.14
CA LEU A 127 -7.25 -21.06 -17.77
C LEU A 127 -8.46 -21.88 -17.32
N LYS A 128 -9.51 -21.95 -18.16
CA LYS A 128 -10.70 -22.77 -17.91
C LYS A 128 -10.34 -24.23 -17.68
N SER A 129 -9.50 -24.81 -18.53
CA SER A 129 -9.08 -26.22 -18.39
C SER A 129 -8.28 -26.44 -17.10
N THR A 130 -7.40 -25.52 -16.74
CA THR A 130 -6.61 -25.54 -15.49
C THR A 130 -7.52 -25.51 -14.27
N LEU A 131 -8.51 -24.62 -14.23
CA LEU A 131 -9.47 -24.51 -13.14
C LEU A 131 -10.34 -25.77 -12.99
N LEU A 132 -10.72 -26.43 -14.08
CA LEU A 132 -11.51 -27.66 -14.06
C LEU A 132 -10.67 -28.86 -13.57
N HIS A 133 -9.40 -28.95 -13.91
CA HIS A 133 -8.52 -30.08 -13.55
C HIS A 133 -7.99 -29.99 -12.12
N ALA A 134 -7.87 -28.81 -11.55
CA ALA A 134 -7.54 -28.62 -10.13
C ALA A 134 -8.57 -29.25 -9.16
N SER A 135 -9.68 -29.81 -9.69
CA SER A 135 -10.73 -30.50 -8.92
C SER A 135 -10.41 -31.97 -8.65
N ASN A 136 -9.50 -32.57 -9.37
CA ASN A 136 -9.26 -34.03 -9.38
C ASN A 136 -7.88 -34.42 -8.83
N GLY A 137 -7.49 -33.90 -7.67
CA GLY A 137 -6.33 -34.35 -6.88
C GLY A 137 -5.11 -34.78 -7.71
N SER A 138 -4.03 -34.05 -7.57
CA SER A 138 -2.64 -34.41 -7.93
C SER A 138 -2.42 -35.18 -9.24
N THR A 139 -1.97 -34.50 -10.26
CA THR A 139 -1.21 -35.13 -11.34
C THR A 139 0.01 -34.28 -11.71
N ASP A 140 1.15 -34.93 -11.60
CA ASP A 140 2.46 -34.52 -12.08
C ASP A 140 2.41 -34.08 -13.55
N TYR A 141 2.56 -32.80 -13.81
CA TYR A 141 2.78 -32.25 -15.17
C TYR A 141 4.26 -32.02 -15.45
N SER A 142 5.11 -33.02 -15.14
CA SER A 142 6.57 -32.92 -15.39
C SER A 142 7.02 -33.39 -16.77
N ASN A 143 6.16 -33.91 -17.63
CA ASN A 143 6.58 -34.52 -18.89
C ASN A 143 5.70 -34.14 -20.08
N ASN A 144 5.88 -32.97 -20.67
CA ASN A 144 5.71 -32.79 -22.11
C ASN A 144 5.98 -31.36 -22.65
N ILE A 145 7.11 -30.73 -22.38
CA ILE A 145 7.69 -29.66 -23.21
C ILE A 145 9.22 -29.68 -23.06
N GLY A 146 9.82 -30.77 -23.45
CA GLY A 146 11.26 -30.84 -23.68
C GLY A 146 11.54 -30.93 -25.17
N ASN A 147 11.58 -29.80 -25.86
CA ASN A 147 12.34 -29.63 -27.11
C ASN A 147 11.94 -28.33 -27.83
N ARG A 148 12.43 -27.21 -27.34
CA ARG A 148 12.75 -25.97 -28.14
C ARG A 148 13.33 -24.90 -27.23
N LEU A 149 14.53 -25.08 -26.72
CA LEU A 149 15.31 -24.01 -26.09
C LEU A 149 16.80 -24.35 -26.17
N GLY A 150 17.38 -24.19 -27.35
CA GLY A 150 18.81 -23.94 -27.48
C GLY A 150 19.11 -22.49 -27.11
N ASP A 151 20.18 -22.29 -26.38
CA ASP A 151 20.88 -21.01 -26.15
C ASP A 151 20.37 -19.97 -25.15
N LYS A 152 19.79 -20.35 -24.03
CA LYS A 152 19.56 -19.41 -22.91
C LYS A 152 20.50 -19.57 -21.70
N LYS A 153 21.53 -20.40 -21.79
CA LYS A 153 22.47 -20.61 -20.66
C LYS A 153 23.55 -19.52 -20.53
N ALA A 154 23.87 -18.80 -21.58
CA ALA A 154 24.89 -17.75 -21.55
C ALA A 154 24.33 -16.44 -20.94
N VAL A 155 23.11 -16.04 -21.29
CA VAL A 155 22.47 -14.81 -20.79
C VAL A 155 22.11 -14.88 -19.30
N ARG A 156 21.75 -16.09 -18.80
CA ARG A 156 21.46 -16.30 -17.36
C ARG A 156 22.69 -16.24 -16.45
N ARG A 157 23.88 -16.39 -16.96
CA ARG A 157 25.10 -16.33 -16.15
C ARG A 157 25.57 -14.91 -15.95
N GLU A 158 25.45 -14.08 -16.96
CA GLU A 158 25.79 -12.65 -16.90
C GLU A 158 24.77 -11.82 -16.09
N GLN A 159 23.49 -12.18 -16.15
CA GLN A 159 22.43 -11.57 -15.31
C GLN A 159 22.51 -12.00 -13.84
N ARG A 160 23.08 -13.17 -13.52
CA ARG A 160 23.31 -13.60 -12.13
C ARG A 160 24.54 -12.97 -11.49
N GLU A 161 25.51 -12.54 -12.30
CA GLU A 161 26.73 -11.86 -11.81
C GLU A 161 26.52 -10.33 -11.65
N ASN A 162 25.53 -9.74 -12.35
CA ASN A 162 25.15 -8.33 -12.21
C ASN A 162 23.94 -8.10 -11.27
N ALA A 163 23.28 -9.15 -10.83
CA ALA A 163 22.35 -9.13 -9.68
C ALA A 163 23.15 -9.33 -8.36
N ALA A 164 24.28 -8.66 -8.22
CA ALA A 164 24.90 -8.43 -6.93
C ALA A 164 23.96 -7.48 -6.18
N VAL A 165 23.04 -8.10 -5.42
CA VAL A 165 22.54 -7.66 -4.13
C VAL A 165 22.56 -6.13 -3.96
N PHE A 166 21.60 -5.44 -4.56
CA PHE A 166 21.07 -4.26 -3.94
C PHE A 166 20.14 -4.77 -2.83
N GLU A 167 20.71 -5.23 -1.73
CA GLU A 167 19.98 -5.35 -0.48
C GLU A 167 19.47 -3.95 -0.18
N ALA A 168 18.16 -3.74 -0.27
CA ALA A 168 17.57 -2.48 0.09
C ALA A 168 18.00 -2.17 1.53
N THR A 169 18.67 -1.06 1.74
CA THR A 169 19.20 -0.65 3.06
C THR A 169 18.06 -0.50 4.07
N TYR A 170 16.85 -0.26 3.57
CA TYR A 170 15.65 -0.02 4.36
C TYR A 170 14.41 -0.65 3.74
N SER A 171 13.46 -1.06 4.59
CA SER A 171 12.12 -1.55 4.21
C SER A 171 11.04 -0.67 4.82
N VAL A 172 10.08 -0.21 4.01
CA VAL A 172 8.85 0.45 4.49
C VAL A 172 7.86 -0.62 4.90
N VAL A 173 7.36 -0.57 6.13
CA VAL A 173 6.53 -1.63 6.71
C VAL A 173 5.26 -1.05 7.32
N SER A 174 4.12 -1.61 6.96
CA SER A 174 2.83 -1.33 7.56
C SER A 174 2.57 -2.24 8.77
N PRO A 175 1.66 -1.89 9.68
CA PRO A 175 1.32 -2.73 10.81
C PRO A 175 0.84 -4.14 10.40
N GLN A 176 0.21 -4.25 9.25
CA GLN A 176 -0.28 -5.51 8.71
C GLN A 176 0.85 -6.48 8.35
N ASP A 177 2.04 -5.94 8.03
CA ASP A 177 3.20 -6.70 7.59
C ASP A 177 4.16 -7.10 8.71
N PHE A 178 3.96 -6.64 9.95
CA PHE A 178 4.89 -6.89 11.06
C PHE A 178 5.25 -8.35 11.24
N ARG A 179 4.29 -9.24 11.09
CA ARG A 179 4.53 -10.69 11.18
C ARG A 179 5.49 -11.21 10.11
N ARG A 180 5.49 -10.59 8.91
CA ARG A 180 6.37 -10.96 7.81
C ARG A 180 7.84 -10.66 8.14
N TYR A 181 8.06 -9.59 8.89
CA TYR A 181 9.39 -9.17 9.35
C TYR A 181 9.77 -9.80 10.70
N GLY A 182 8.90 -10.64 11.28
CA GLY A 182 9.14 -11.29 12.57
C GLY A 182 9.16 -10.31 13.75
N ILE A 183 8.46 -9.18 13.62
CA ILE A 183 8.33 -8.14 14.64
C ILE A 183 6.91 -8.08 15.18
N THR A 184 6.77 -7.67 16.42
CA THR A 184 5.49 -7.44 17.08
C THR A 184 5.21 -5.95 17.24
N LEU A 185 3.95 -5.59 17.39
CA LEU A 185 3.55 -4.21 17.65
C LEU A 185 4.16 -3.66 18.95
N GLU A 186 4.26 -4.50 19.99
CA GLU A 186 4.85 -4.09 21.26
C GLU A 186 6.35 -3.78 21.11
N GLU A 187 7.10 -4.60 20.37
CA GLU A 187 8.52 -4.33 20.07
C GLU A 187 8.69 -3.04 19.26
N VAL A 188 7.78 -2.76 18.33
CA VAL A 188 7.78 -1.50 17.57
C VAL A 188 7.51 -0.31 18.49
N LYS A 189 6.51 -0.40 19.38
CA LYS A 189 6.20 0.66 20.34
C LYS A 189 7.39 0.95 21.25
N GLU A 190 8.05 -0.08 21.79
CA GLU A 190 9.24 0.08 22.63
C GLU A 190 10.38 0.79 21.88
N GLN A 191 10.60 0.41 20.61
CA GLN A 191 11.61 1.06 19.79
C GLN A 191 11.24 2.52 19.47
N LEU A 192 9.97 2.81 19.19
CA LEU A 192 9.49 4.18 18.97
C LEU A 192 9.65 5.05 20.21
N GLU A 193 9.31 4.53 21.40
CA GLU A 193 9.55 5.23 22.67
C GLU A 193 11.03 5.61 22.85
N GLY A 194 11.94 4.67 22.54
CA GLY A 194 13.37 4.92 22.60
C GLY A 194 13.83 5.99 21.60
N ILE A 195 13.36 5.93 20.34
CA ILE A 195 13.71 6.91 19.30
C ILE A 195 13.23 8.31 19.69
N ILE A 196 12.03 8.40 20.25
CA ILE A 196 11.44 9.67 20.66
C ILE A 196 12.16 10.26 21.87
N ALA A 197 12.53 9.42 22.84
CA ALA A 197 13.34 9.86 23.97
C ALA A 197 14.72 10.38 23.52
N ASP A 198 15.40 9.65 22.62
CA ASP A 198 16.67 10.08 22.00
C ASP A 198 16.51 11.43 21.25
N PHE A 199 15.36 11.63 20.58
CA PHE A 199 15.07 12.88 19.87
C PHE A 199 14.83 14.03 20.84
N GLN A 200 14.05 13.82 21.89
CA GLN A 200 13.78 14.82 22.93
C GLN A 200 15.06 15.28 23.63
N GLU A 201 15.94 14.34 23.99
CA GLU A 201 17.23 14.63 24.58
C GLU A 201 18.11 15.46 23.62
N LYS A 202 18.24 15.02 22.38
CA LYS A 202 19.11 15.64 21.37
C LYS A 202 18.68 17.06 21.01
N PHE A 203 17.37 17.31 20.92
CA PHE A 203 16.82 18.60 20.45
C PHE A 203 16.21 19.45 21.56
N ASN A 204 16.28 18.99 22.80
CA ASN A 204 15.72 19.66 24.00
C ASN A 204 14.24 20.04 23.79
N THR A 205 13.47 19.13 23.19
CA THR A 205 12.03 19.30 22.96
C THR A 205 11.24 18.70 24.12
N LYS A 206 10.10 19.31 24.45
CA LYS A 206 9.23 18.85 25.55
C LYS A 206 7.99 18.13 25.00
N GLN A 207 8.16 17.20 24.09
CA GLN A 207 7.04 16.35 23.74
C GLN A 207 6.70 15.44 24.92
N SER A 208 5.73 15.85 25.72
CA SER A 208 5.09 15.01 26.75
C SER A 208 3.89 14.33 26.12
N GLY A 209 3.53 13.13 26.52
CA GLY A 209 2.26 12.48 26.12
C GLY A 209 2.38 11.34 25.10
N LEU A 210 3.57 10.99 24.66
CA LEU A 210 3.79 9.92 23.70
C LEU A 210 3.40 8.52 24.19
N LYS A 211 3.54 8.24 25.50
CA LYS A 211 3.13 6.94 26.06
C LYS A 211 1.63 6.68 25.87
N GLU A 212 0.83 7.72 26.04
CA GLU A 212 -0.63 7.64 25.84
C GLU A 212 -0.97 7.61 24.36
N GLY A 213 -0.21 8.33 23.54
CA GLY A 213 -0.36 8.34 22.07
C GLY A 213 -0.02 7.02 21.40
N LEU A 214 0.97 6.28 21.88
CA LEU A 214 1.32 4.97 21.31
C LEU A 214 0.22 3.92 21.53
N THR A 215 -0.69 4.11 22.49
CA THR A 215 -1.86 3.23 22.66
C THR A 215 -2.86 3.37 21.51
N ILE A 216 -2.90 4.53 20.85
CA ILE A 216 -3.80 4.79 19.73
C ILE A 216 -3.31 4.05 18.46
N LEU A 217 -2.03 3.74 18.33
CA LEU A 217 -1.50 3.02 17.16
C LEU A 217 -2.22 1.70 16.89
N ASP A 218 -2.70 1.02 17.94
CA ASP A 218 -3.48 -0.21 17.82
C ASP A 218 -4.79 -0.01 17.04
N LEU A 219 -5.31 1.22 17.05
CA LEU A 219 -6.61 1.58 16.50
C LEU A 219 -6.52 2.25 15.14
N LEU A 220 -5.33 2.76 14.77
CA LEU A 220 -5.13 3.48 13.50
C LEU A 220 -5.01 2.56 12.29
N GLY A 221 -4.97 1.24 12.49
CA GLY A 221 -4.90 0.29 11.38
C GLY A 221 -3.71 0.56 10.47
N ASP A 222 -3.98 1.00 9.25
CA ASP A 222 -2.97 1.19 8.19
C ASP A 222 -2.53 2.67 8.01
N ASP A 223 -2.89 3.56 8.95
CA ASP A 223 -2.62 4.99 8.83
C ASP A 223 -1.24 5.40 9.39
N TRP A 224 -0.31 4.48 9.46
CA TRP A 224 1.06 4.72 9.87
C TRP A 224 2.04 3.71 9.26
N ARG A 225 3.31 4.07 9.21
CA ARG A 225 4.39 3.22 8.70
C ARG A 225 5.62 3.34 9.57
N ILE A 226 6.40 2.26 9.61
CA ILE A 226 7.78 2.27 10.06
C ILE A 226 8.71 1.97 8.89
N ILE A 227 9.95 2.38 9.04
CA ILE A 227 11.03 2.00 8.14
C ILE A 227 12.01 1.18 8.97
N LEU A 228 12.22 -0.06 8.56
CA LEU A 228 13.20 -0.97 9.16
C LEU A 228 14.52 -0.92 8.40
N ASP A 229 15.61 -1.07 9.12
CA ASP A 229 16.91 -1.36 8.53
C ASP A 229 17.12 -2.87 8.34
N GLN A 230 18.31 -3.25 7.88
CA GLN A 230 18.67 -4.65 7.62
C GLN A 230 18.68 -5.54 8.88
N GLU A 231 18.71 -4.94 10.07
CA GLU A 231 18.68 -5.64 11.36
C GLU A 231 17.26 -5.68 11.95
N ASN A 232 16.24 -5.33 11.17
CA ASN A 232 14.84 -5.20 11.59
C ASN A 232 14.65 -4.20 12.75
N GLN A 233 15.51 -3.17 12.82
CA GLN A 233 15.37 -2.10 13.79
C GLN A 233 14.71 -0.90 13.16
N VAL A 234 13.82 -0.22 13.89
CA VAL A 234 13.13 0.98 13.41
C VAL A 234 14.15 2.09 13.15
N ALA A 235 14.28 2.48 11.91
CA ALA A 235 15.12 3.58 11.46
C ALA A 235 14.33 4.87 11.24
N GLY A 236 13.05 4.77 10.90
CA GLY A 236 12.17 5.91 10.69
C GLY A 236 10.71 5.53 10.86
N TYR A 237 9.85 6.52 10.97
CA TYR A 237 8.40 6.32 11.14
C TYR A 237 7.61 7.57 10.77
N TRP A 238 6.36 7.38 10.41
CA TRP A 238 5.35 8.43 10.39
C TRP A 238 3.99 7.88 10.85
N VAL A 239 3.19 8.75 11.44
CA VAL A 239 1.81 8.47 11.86
C VAL A 239 0.92 9.58 11.33
N PHE A 240 -0.14 9.18 10.64
CA PHE A 240 -1.11 10.06 10.03
C PHE A 240 -2.48 9.81 10.65
N ILE A 241 -3.21 10.87 10.95
CA ILE A 241 -4.58 10.78 11.47
C ILE A 241 -5.45 11.79 10.73
N ALA A 242 -6.75 11.59 10.73
CA ALA A 242 -7.70 12.64 10.39
C ALA A 242 -8.23 13.27 11.67
N LEU A 243 -8.23 14.60 11.75
CA LEU A 243 -8.85 15.34 12.86
C LEU A 243 -10.26 15.78 12.44
N ASN A 244 -11.22 15.69 13.37
CA ASN A 244 -12.50 16.31 13.15
C ASN A 244 -12.38 17.83 12.98
N ASP A 245 -13.38 18.48 12.42
CA ASP A 245 -13.32 19.90 12.03
C ASP A 245 -12.89 20.81 13.16
N GLU A 246 -13.42 20.62 14.38
CA GLU A 246 -13.10 21.47 15.54
C GLU A 246 -11.60 21.37 15.90
N ASN A 247 -11.09 20.14 15.99
CA ASN A 247 -9.71 19.92 16.38
C ASN A 247 -8.71 20.27 15.27
N PHE A 248 -9.12 20.13 14.01
CA PHE A 248 -8.32 20.59 12.89
C PHE A 248 -8.15 22.11 12.85
N GLU A 249 -9.22 22.87 13.15
CA GLU A 249 -9.13 24.33 13.29
C GLU A 249 -8.22 24.72 14.46
N LYS A 250 -8.28 24.02 15.59
CA LYS A 250 -7.32 24.21 16.70
C LYS A 250 -5.88 23.93 16.27
N ALA A 251 -5.65 22.87 15.48
CA ALA A 251 -4.33 22.53 14.96
C ALA A 251 -3.78 23.63 14.05
N LYS A 252 -4.58 24.18 13.16
CA LYS A 252 -4.20 25.32 12.29
C LYS A 252 -3.84 26.56 13.09
N GLN A 253 -4.52 26.80 14.21
CA GLN A 253 -4.25 27.95 15.09
C GLN A 253 -3.05 27.75 16.02
N GLY A 254 -2.49 26.54 16.10
CA GLY A 254 -1.39 26.19 16.99
C GLY A 254 -1.78 26.00 18.46
N ILE A 255 -3.07 25.73 18.71
CA ILE A 255 -3.63 25.52 20.05
C ILE A 255 -4.13 24.08 20.28
N PHE A 256 -3.93 23.19 19.33
CA PHE A 256 -4.21 21.76 19.48
C PHE A 256 -3.13 21.10 20.31
N ASP A 257 -3.52 20.44 21.39
CA ASP A 257 -2.58 19.70 22.25
C ASP A 257 -2.45 18.25 21.76
N GLU A 258 -1.29 17.93 21.19
CA GLU A 258 -0.99 16.57 20.69
C GLU A 258 -0.90 15.53 21.83
N ASN A 259 -0.72 15.96 23.08
CA ASN A 259 -0.72 15.08 24.24
C ASN A 259 -2.13 14.61 24.62
N ASP A 260 -3.15 15.30 24.13
CA ASP A 260 -4.56 15.03 24.42
C ASP A 260 -5.27 14.44 23.19
N ILE A 261 -4.56 13.68 22.36
CA ILE A 261 -5.16 12.95 21.23
C ILE A 261 -5.97 11.78 21.78
N SER A 262 -7.26 11.75 21.40
CA SER A 262 -8.21 10.71 21.78
C SER A 262 -9.12 10.36 20.60
N LEU A 263 -9.82 9.24 20.69
CA LEU A 263 -10.76 8.78 19.64
C LEU A 263 -11.87 9.78 19.34
N GLU A 264 -12.23 10.63 20.29
CA GLU A 264 -13.28 11.65 20.11
C GLU A 264 -12.80 12.83 19.22
N LYS A 265 -11.49 12.97 19.03
CA LYS A 265 -10.86 14.06 18.27
C LYS A 265 -10.47 13.67 16.86
N ILE A 266 -10.49 12.40 16.56
CA ILE A 266 -10.10 11.86 15.26
C ILE A 266 -11.29 11.30 14.51
N ASP A 267 -11.22 11.35 13.18
CA ASP A 267 -12.10 10.65 12.27
C ASP A 267 -11.35 9.41 11.72
N PHE A 268 -12.02 8.28 11.63
CA PHE A 268 -11.44 7.10 11.00
C PHE A 268 -11.45 7.25 9.47
N ILE A 269 -10.30 6.98 8.84
CA ILE A 269 -10.12 7.10 7.37
C ILE A 269 -10.54 5.77 6.73
N ASP A 270 -11.81 5.46 6.75
CA ASP A 270 -12.34 4.15 6.33
C ASP A 270 -13.45 4.23 5.26
N LEU A 271 -14.06 5.38 5.07
CA LEU A 271 -15.13 5.59 4.09
C LEU A 271 -14.73 6.62 3.05
N PRO A 272 -15.11 6.44 1.75
CA PRO A 272 -14.89 7.47 0.73
C PRO A 272 -15.44 8.83 1.16
N GLY A 273 -14.61 9.87 1.03
CA GLY A 273 -14.98 11.22 1.44
C GLY A 273 -13.79 12.15 1.62
N GLU A 274 -14.07 13.32 2.20
CA GLU A 274 -13.06 14.34 2.52
C GLU A 274 -12.69 14.29 3.99
N TYR A 275 -11.39 14.41 4.26
CA TYR A 275 -10.81 14.37 5.59
C TYR A 275 -9.86 15.53 5.84
N ASN A 276 -9.74 15.95 7.09
CA ASN A 276 -8.73 16.89 7.55
C ASN A 276 -7.51 16.15 8.06
N GLY A 277 -6.49 16.02 7.20
CA GLY A 277 -5.28 15.26 7.50
C GLY A 277 -4.39 15.93 8.54
N TYR A 278 -3.84 15.14 9.45
CA TYR A 278 -2.85 15.59 10.42
C TYR A 278 -1.67 14.62 10.45
N LEU A 279 -0.52 15.10 9.96
CA LEU A 279 0.72 14.36 10.08
C LEU A 279 1.22 14.52 11.52
N TRP A 280 0.75 13.65 12.38
CA TRP A 280 0.97 13.72 13.83
C TRP A 280 2.43 13.49 14.19
N MET A 281 3.01 12.40 13.73
CA MET A 281 4.42 12.08 13.98
C MET A 281 5.13 11.79 12.66
N MET A 282 6.36 12.25 12.54
CA MET A 282 7.25 11.88 11.44
C MET A 282 8.68 12.11 11.87
N GLY A 283 9.49 11.08 11.92
CA GLY A 283 10.85 11.16 12.37
C GLY A 283 11.73 10.02 11.92
N THR A 284 13.02 10.20 12.14
CA THR A 284 14.05 9.17 11.96
C THR A 284 14.77 8.95 13.27
N ASN A 285 15.27 7.73 13.46
CA ASN A 285 16.19 7.46 14.54
C ASN A 285 17.41 8.39 14.44
N PRO A 286 17.68 9.22 15.47
CA PRO A 286 18.77 10.20 15.40
C PRO A 286 20.17 9.59 15.19
N LYS A 287 20.33 8.28 15.49
CA LYS A 287 21.58 7.52 15.32
C LYS A 287 21.73 6.93 13.91
N LYS A 288 20.61 6.84 13.14
CA LYS A 288 20.55 6.19 11.81
C LYS A 288 20.20 7.19 10.70
N TRP A 289 20.32 8.48 10.96
CA TRP A 289 19.89 9.52 10.02
C TRP A 289 20.70 9.53 8.72
N THR A 290 20.01 9.39 7.58
CA THR A 290 20.57 9.54 6.23
C THR A 290 19.61 10.33 5.35
N THR A 291 20.13 10.90 4.25
CA THR A 291 19.29 11.59 3.26
C THR A 291 18.34 10.59 2.57
N GLU A 292 18.81 9.38 2.30
CA GLU A 292 18.03 8.29 1.72
C GLU A 292 16.84 7.92 2.59
N LEU A 293 17.05 7.72 3.88
CA LEU A 293 15.98 7.43 4.84
C LEU A 293 14.92 8.54 4.88
N GLN A 294 15.34 9.82 4.80
CA GLN A 294 14.38 10.93 4.74
C GLN A 294 13.56 10.95 3.45
N LEU A 295 14.20 10.66 2.31
CA LEU A 295 13.50 10.57 1.04
C LEU A 295 12.49 9.43 1.05
N LEU A 296 12.87 8.28 1.60
CA LEU A 296 12.00 7.12 1.71
C LEU A 296 10.79 7.40 2.62
N LEU A 297 10.99 8.09 3.76
CA LEU A 297 9.89 8.54 4.62
C LEU A 297 8.88 9.42 3.90
N VAL A 298 9.38 10.42 3.16
CA VAL A 298 8.51 11.33 2.40
C VAL A 298 7.80 10.58 1.27
N GLN A 299 8.51 9.72 0.56
CA GLN A 299 7.95 8.94 -0.54
C GLN A 299 6.84 8.02 -0.03
N SER A 300 7.06 7.25 1.04
CA SER A 300 6.06 6.35 1.60
C SER A 300 4.80 7.09 2.11
N LEU A 301 4.95 8.31 2.62
CA LEU A 301 3.80 9.14 3.00
C LEU A 301 3.00 9.60 1.75
N ILE A 302 3.68 9.97 0.67
CA ILE A 302 2.99 10.38 -0.57
C ILE A 302 2.28 9.18 -1.21
N GLU A 303 2.90 8.01 -1.23
CA GLU A 303 2.28 6.76 -1.69
C GLU A 303 1.02 6.44 -0.88
N TYR A 304 1.07 6.56 0.44
CA TYR A 304 -0.10 6.40 1.30
C TYR A 304 -1.23 7.39 0.94
N ILE A 305 -0.91 8.66 0.68
CA ILE A 305 -1.91 9.67 0.28
C ILE A 305 -2.49 9.33 -1.10
N GLU A 306 -1.66 8.89 -2.05
CA GLU A 306 -2.07 8.49 -3.39
C GLU A 306 -2.98 7.26 -3.35
N ASP A 307 -2.62 6.23 -2.58
CA ASP A 307 -3.43 5.03 -2.41
C ASP A 307 -4.81 5.34 -1.80
N ASN A 308 -4.86 6.24 -0.81
CA ASN A 308 -6.13 6.70 -0.26
C ASN A 308 -6.97 7.46 -1.30
N ALA A 309 -6.37 8.35 -2.09
CA ALA A 309 -7.08 9.07 -3.14
C ALA A 309 -7.68 8.12 -4.20
N GLN A 310 -6.96 7.05 -4.59
CA GLN A 310 -7.47 6.02 -5.49
C GLN A 310 -8.66 5.24 -4.90
N ARG A 311 -8.76 5.18 -3.57
CA ARG A 311 -9.87 4.57 -2.84
C ARG A 311 -11.04 5.53 -2.61
N GLY A 312 -10.93 6.78 -3.07
CA GLY A 312 -11.93 7.83 -2.85
C GLY A 312 -11.83 8.52 -1.49
N LEU A 313 -10.69 8.38 -0.79
CA LEU A 313 -10.42 8.99 0.50
C LEU A 313 -9.49 10.19 0.27
N PHE A 314 -10.02 11.40 0.39
CA PHE A 314 -9.31 12.62 0.03
C PHE A 314 -9.01 13.49 1.25
N PHE A 315 -7.78 13.91 1.38
CA PHE A 315 -7.41 14.93 2.38
C PHE A 315 -7.59 16.30 1.79
N SER A 316 -8.54 17.08 2.31
CA SER A 316 -8.76 18.49 1.87
C SER A 316 -7.54 19.33 2.13
N SER A 317 -6.92 19.13 3.27
CA SER A 317 -5.72 19.82 3.74
C SER A 317 -4.96 18.92 4.71
N ILE A 318 -3.67 19.19 4.89
CA ILE A 318 -2.83 18.49 5.86
C ILE A 318 -2.14 19.52 6.76
N CYS A 319 -2.29 19.36 8.09
CA CYS A 319 -1.53 20.06 9.10
C CYS A 319 -0.46 19.18 9.72
N SER A 320 0.58 19.77 10.28
CA SER A 320 1.62 19.09 11.05
C SER A 320 2.34 20.08 11.96
N LEU A 321 2.66 19.64 13.18
CA LEU A 321 3.58 20.37 14.04
C LEU A 321 5.04 20.03 13.69
N ALA A 322 5.90 21.01 13.66
CA ALA A 322 7.34 20.86 13.43
C ALA A 322 8.12 21.59 14.52
N GLU A 323 8.79 20.86 15.40
CA GLU A 323 9.44 21.39 16.59
C GLU A 323 10.93 21.65 16.43
N SER A 324 11.57 21.04 15.43
CA SER A 324 13.00 21.21 15.15
C SER A 324 13.23 21.90 13.81
N ARG A 325 14.40 22.53 13.65
CA ARG A 325 14.82 23.11 12.36
C ARG A 325 14.79 22.07 11.24
N GLN A 326 15.14 20.83 11.57
CA GLN A 326 15.16 19.73 10.61
C GLN A 326 13.75 19.33 10.20
N SER A 327 12.82 19.17 11.15
CA SER A 327 11.43 18.84 10.86
C SER A 327 10.72 19.95 10.07
N ILE A 328 11.01 21.21 10.38
CA ILE A 328 10.54 22.36 9.59
C ILE A 328 11.07 22.30 8.15
N SER A 329 12.38 22.00 7.98
CA SER A 329 13.00 21.90 6.66
C SER A 329 12.37 20.81 5.80
N ILE A 330 12.08 19.65 6.37
CA ILE A 330 11.42 18.55 5.62
C ILE A 330 10.03 19.00 5.15
N ARG A 331 9.21 19.55 6.06
CA ARG A 331 7.84 19.96 5.75
C ARG A 331 7.79 21.08 4.71
N THR A 332 8.69 22.06 4.79
CA THR A 332 8.74 23.14 3.80
C THR A 332 9.25 22.64 2.43
N LYS A 333 10.15 21.64 2.39
CA LYS A 333 10.60 21.02 1.13
C LYS A 333 9.49 20.27 0.41
N ILE A 334 8.55 19.65 1.13
CA ILE A 334 7.36 19.04 0.53
C ILE A 334 6.25 20.06 0.22
N GLY A 335 6.53 21.33 0.38
CA GLY A 335 5.63 22.42 -0.02
C GLY A 335 4.61 22.84 1.02
N MET A 336 4.75 22.38 2.27
CA MET A 336 3.94 22.91 3.37
C MET A 336 4.34 24.36 3.70
N LYS A 337 3.39 25.18 4.06
CA LYS A 337 3.60 26.58 4.51
C LYS A 337 3.50 26.67 6.01
N ILE A 338 4.38 27.45 6.63
CA ILE A 338 4.25 27.79 8.05
C ILE A 338 3.10 28.79 8.17
N ILE A 339 2.10 28.47 8.99
CA ILE A 339 0.88 29.29 9.15
C ILE A 339 0.70 29.84 10.57
N ALA A 340 1.27 29.20 11.59
CA ALA A 340 1.17 29.61 12.99
C ALA A 340 2.38 29.16 13.79
N GLU A 341 2.50 29.69 15.02
CA GLU A 341 3.33 29.16 16.07
C GLU A 341 2.49 28.32 17.03
N HIS A 342 3.04 27.19 17.46
CA HIS A 342 2.34 26.33 18.42
C HIS A 342 2.57 26.86 19.85
N PHE A 343 1.56 26.73 20.73
CA PHE A 343 1.61 27.26 22.11
C PHE A 343 2.74 26.63 22.97
N ASN A 344 3.14 25.39 22.68
CA ASN A 344 4.27 24.72 23.33
C ASN A 344 5.61 24.94 22.64
N GLY A 345 5.66 25.80 21.61
CA GLY A 345 6.79 25.99 20.73
C GLY A 345 6.66 25.17 19.44
N GLY A 346 7.56 25.42 18.49
CA GLY A 346 7.47 24.81 17.16
C GLY A 346 6.61 25.62 16.18
N LYS A 347 6.49 25.10 14.96
CA LYS A 347 5.79 25.75 13.86
C LYS A 347 4.68 24.84 13.33
N VAL A 348 3.51 25.40 13.15
CA VAL A 348 2.40 24.73 12.45
C VAL A 348 2.63 24.85 10.96
N CYS A 349 2.76 23.70 10.31
CA CYS A 349 2.92 23.59 8.87
C CYS A 349 1.61 23.12 8.24
N PHE A 350 1.24 23.70 7.11
CA PHE A 350 -0.04 23.47 6.42
C PHE A 350 0.17 23.22 4.94
N LEU A 351 -0.54 22.26 4.38
CA LEU A 351 -0.58 21.91 2.97
C LEU A 351 -2.03 21.91 2.49
N ASP A 352 -2.31 22.74 1.49
CA ASP A 352 -3.60 22.78 0.80
C ASP A 352 -3.61 21.70 -0.31
N MET A 353 -4.28 20.61 -0.06
CA MET A 353 -4.36 19.49 -0.98
C MET A 353 -5.35 19.73 -2.13
N LYS A 354 -6.38 20.56 -1.93
CA LYS A 354 -7.33 20.93 -3.01
C LYS A 354 -6.64 21.68 -4.16
N ASN A 355 -5.51 22.32 -3.88
CA ASN A 355 -4.69 23.06 -4.85
C ASN A 355 -3.32 22.42 -5.08
N ILE A 356 -3.19 21.11 -4.89
CA ILE A 356 -1.93 20.35 -4.94
C ILE A 356 -1.18 20.54 -6.27
N LYS A 357 -1.87 20.71 -7.39
CA LYS A 357 -1.28 20.98 -8.72
C LYS A 357 -0.40 22.21 -8.77
N ASN A 358 -0.66 23.19 -7.92
CA ASN A 358 0.12 24.43 -7.85
C ASN A 358 1.37 24.29 -6.97
N ASN A 359 1.54 23.14 -6.33
CA ASN A 359 2.69 22.87 -5.48
C ASN A 359 3.80 22.21 -6.29
N LYS A 360 4.94 22.90 -6.41
CA LYS A 360 6.07 22.42 -7.21
C LYS A 360 6.63 21.06 -6.79
N PHE A 361 6.53 20.72 -5.51
CA PHE A 361 7.00 19.43 -5.00
C PHE A 361 6.19 18.27 -5.61
N PHE A 362 4.87 18.44 -5.73
CA PHE A 362 3.96 17.42 -6.24
C PHE A 362 3.94 17.30 -7.77
N ALA A 363 4.60 18.20 -8.50
CA ALA A 363 4.58 18.21 -9.98
C ALA A 363 5.04 16.87 -10.62
N LYS A 364 5.81 16.06 -9.91
CA LYS A 364 6.26 14.73 -10.36
C LYS A 364 5.28 13.59 -10.04
N TYR A 365 4.23 13.83 -9.25
CA TYR A 365 3.23 12.85 -8.84
C TYR A 365 1.93 13.04 -9.65
N GLY A 366 2.01 12.77 -10.94
CA GLY A 366 0.92 13.04 -11.90
C GLY A 366 -0.38 12.33 -11.54
N LYS A 367 -0.32 11.05 -11.14
CA LYS A 367 -1.51 10.27 -10.74
C LYS A 367 -2.23 10.91 -9.53
N LEU A 368 -1.48 11.30 -8.51
CA LEU A 368 -2.04 11.95 -7.33
C LEU A 368 -2.72 13.28 -7.71
N ILE A 369 -2.07 14.10 -8.55
CA ILE A 369 -2.66 15.34 -9.04
C ILE A 369 -3.97 15.08 -9.79
N GLU A 370 -3.99 14.12 -10.71
CA GLU A 370 -5.15 13.73 -11.49
C GLU A 370 -6.31 13.31 -10.59
N CYS A 371 -6.11 12.42 -9.63
CA CYS A 371 -7.14 12.02 -8.66
C CYS A 371 -7.74 13.22 -7.92
N TYR A 372 -6.90 14.18 -7.50
CA TYR A 372 -7.35 15.35 -6.78
C TYR A 372 -8.07 16.36 -7.69
N GLU A 373 -7.62 16.55 -8.94
CA GLU A 373 -8.30 17.40 -9.91
C GLU A 373 -9.67 16.85 -10.32
N ASP A 374 -9.77 15.54 -10.53
CA ASP A 374 -11.02 14.86 -10.86
C ASP A 374 -12.05 15.00 -9.73
N TYR A 375 -11.61 14.81 -8.50
CA TYR A 375 -12.50 14.90 -7.34
C TYR A 375 -12.92 16.34 -7.03
N PHE A 376 -11.96 17.23 -6.81
CA PHE A 376 -12.23 18.61 -6.40
C PHE A 376 -12.58 19.54 -7.58
N GLY A 377 -12.24 19.17 -8.82
CA GLY A 377 -12.60 19.91 -10.03
C GLY A 377 -14.05 19.69 -10.45
N SER A 378 -14.56 18.47 -10.29
CA SER A 378 -15.94 18.11 -10.61
C SER A 378 -16.97 18.68 -9.61
N ALA A 379 -16.56 19.03 -8.39
CA ALA A 379 -17.44 19.63 -7.37
C ALA A 379 -17.80 21.13 -7.64
N LYS A 380 -17.35 21.71 -8.75
CA LYS A 380 -17.62 23.11 -9.14
C LYS A 380 -18.63 23.26 -10.28
N GLY A 381 -19.33 22.17 -10.64
CA GLY A 381 -20.36 22.16 -11.69
C GLY A 381 -21.79 22.28 -11.15
#